data_3b54a621bd5d0b9c2d564ee34dd6aeed
#
_entry.id   3b54a621bd5d0b9c2d564ee34dd6aeed
#
_cell.length_a   1.000
_cell.length_b   1.000
_cell.length_c   1.000
_cell.angle_alpha   90.00
_cell.angle_beta   90.00
_cell.angle_gamma   90.00
#
_symmetry.space_group_name_H-M   'P 1'
#
loop_
_entity.id
_entity.type
_entity.pdbx_description
1 polymer ?
#
loop_
_entity_poly.entity_id
_entity_poly.type
_entity_poly.pdbx_seq_one_letter_code
_entity_poly.pdbx_strand_id
1 'polypeptide(L)'
;MDKKQSLKTAAYEVFSKKGYKATGISEIARQAGVAVGSFYNYYESKEAIFLDIYIDENNRVRQAMIEELDWEIDMIDLIGQLFAQSRTLVSSNKILAEWYNPAIADELHSYYSSEEGKVANPFHQFLVKTFTNRMQAEGYSPEKIQDILQVYNLFY
;
A
#
# COMPACT_ATOMS: atom_id res chain seq x y z
N MET A 1 24.57 3.45 -9.34
CA MET A 1 23.16 3.23 -8.96
C MET A 1 22.50 2.41 -10.06
N ASP A 2 21.72 1.40 -9.72
CA ASP A 2 20.97 0.60 -10.69
C ASP A 2 19.95 1.50 -11.42
N LYS A 3 19.84 1.34 -12.73
CA LYS A 3 18.93 2.15 -13.58
C LYS A 3 17.46 1.99 -13.16
N LYS A 4 17.07 0.80 -12.71
CA LYS A 4 15.72 0.55 -12.17
C LYS A 4 15.49 1.43 -10.94
N GLN A 5 16.44 1.47 -10.01
CA GLN A 5 16.32 2.30 -8.81
C GLN A 5 16.33 3.81 -9.14
N SER A 6 17.13 4.23 -10.13
CA SER A 6 17.11 5.63 -10.59
C SER A 6 15.75 6.02 -11.17
N LEU A 7 15.14 5.14 -11.97
CA LEU A 7 13.77 5.33 -12.49
C LEU A 7 12.73 5.40 -11.36
N LYS A 8 12.81 4.50 -10.40
CA LYS A 8 11.89 4.47 -9.26
C LYS A 8 11.97 5.73 -8.40
N THR A 9 13.19 6.19 -8.10
CA THR A 9 13.43 7.44 -7.35
C THR A 9 12.89 8.65 -8.11
N ALA A 10 13.24 8.77 -9.39
CA ALA A 10 12.76 9.88 -10.23
C ALA A 10 11.22 9.88 -10.35
N ALA A 11 10.62 8.71 -10.55
CA ALA A 11 9.16 8.57 -10.63
C ALA A 11 8.48 8.97 -9.32
N TYR A 12 9.00 8.52 -8.17
CA TYR A 12 8.48 8.92 -6.86
C TYR A 12 8.47 10.45 -6.71
N GLU A 13 9.55 11.13 -7.08
CA GLU A 13 9.64 12.58 -6.99
C GLU A 13 8.65 13.29 -7.93
N VAL A 14 8.50 12.81 -9.18
CA VAL A 14 7.58 13.43 -10.14
C VAL A 14 6.14 13.21 -9.73
N PHE A 15 5.76 11.98 -9.34
CA PHE A 15 4.42 11.68 -8.86
C PHE A 15 4.07 12.47 -7.59
N SER A 16 5.01 12.58 -6.64
CA SER A 16 4.79 13.36 -5.41
C SER A 16 4.58 14.86 -5.67
N LYS A 17 5.14 15.40 -6.75
CA LYS A 17 4.97 16.81 -7.12
C LYS A 17 3.69 17.09 -7.90
N LYS A 18 3.36 16.24 -8.87
CA LYS A 18 2.32 16.51 -9.88
C LYS A 18 1.10 15.60 -9.80
N GLY A 19 1.20 14.48 -9.05
CA GLY A 19 0.20 13.41 -9.05
C GLY A 19 0.33 12.48 -10.26
N TYR A 20 -0.42 11.38 -10.22
CA TYR A 20 -0.37 10.33 -11.24
C TYR A 20 -0.78 10.84 -12.62
N LYS A 21 -1.90 11.54 -12.72
CA LYS A 21 -2.49 11.95 -14.02
C LYS A 21 -1.57 12.88 -14.81
N ALA A 22 -0.92 13.84 -14.15
CA ALA A 22 -0.08 14.83 -14.80
C ALA A 22 1.36 14.38 -15.07
N THR A 23 1.72 13.17 -14.64
CA THR A 23 3.07 12.59 -14.83
C THR A 23 3.13 11.77 -16.11
N GLY A 24 4.19 11.96 -16.92
CA GLY A 24 4.48 11.19 -18.11
C GLY A 24 5.79 10.41 -18.03
N ILE A 25 5.85 9.26 -18.72
CA ILE A 25 7.05 8.39 -18.75
C ILE A 25 8.29 9.16 -19.26
N SER A 26 8.13 10.02 -20.28
CA SER A 26 9.24 10.83 -20.81
C SER A 26 9.86 11.76 -19.77
N GLU A 27 9.06 12.29 -18.85
CA GLU A 27 9.54 13.14 -17.76
C GLU A 27 10.29 12.31 -16.71
N ILE A 28 9.76 11.15 -16.35
CA ILE A 28 10.42 10.21 -15.43
C ILE A 28 11.78 9.79 -15.98
N ALA A 29 11.83 9.36 -17.26
CA ALA A 29 13.06 8.93 -17.92
C ALA A 29 14.11 10.05 -17.96
N ARG A 30 13.68 11.27 -18.31
CA ARG A 30 14.53 12.45 -18.32
C ARG A 30 15.11 12.76 -16.94
N GLN A 31 14.29 12.70 -15.90
CA GLN A 31 14.72 12.97 -14.52
C GLN A 31 15.66 11.88 -14.00
N ALA A 32 15.44 10.64 -14.41
CA ALA A 32 16.33 9.51 -14.09
C ALA A 32 17.64 9.50 -14.89
N GLY A 33 17.79 10.39 -15.88
CA GLY A 33 18.97 10.44 -16.75
C GLY A 33 19.06 9.26 -17.72
N VAL A 34 17.92 8.67 -18.13
CA VAL A 34 17.88 7.55 -19.06
C VAL A 34 17.06 7.87 -20.30
N ALA A 35 17.30 7.16 -21.41
CA ALA A 35 16.46 7.26 -22.59
C ALA A 35 15.07 6.66 -22.33
N VAL A 36 14.01 7.21 -22.95
CA VAL A 36 12.64 6.71 -22.82
C VAL A 36 12.53 5.22 -23.17
N GLY A 37 13.23 4.76 -24.21
CA GLY A 37 13.29 3.34 -24.56
C GLY A 37 13.88 2.45 -23.47
N SER A 38 14.78 3.00 -22.65
CA SER A 38 15.34 2.26 -21.50
C SER A 38 14.36 2.07 -20.36
N PHE A 39 13.34 2.92 -20.24
CA PHE A 39 12.27 2.75 -19.25
C PHE A 39 11.58 1.39 -19.45
N TYR A 40 11.22 1.07 -20.69
CA TYR A 40 10.48 -0.14 -21.03
C TYR A 40 11.27 -1.46 -20.83
N ASN A 41 12.57 -1.37 -20.57
CA ASN A 41 13.36 -2.54 -20.13
C ASN A 41 13.11 -2.92 -18.67
N TYR A 42 12.49 -2.03 -17.88
CA TYR A 42 12.28 -2.21 -16.43
C TYR A 42 10.81 -2.20 -16.02
N TYR A 43 9.99 -1.41 -16.71
CA TYR A 43 8.56 -1.24 -16.44
C TYR A 43 7.79 -1.19 -17.74
N GLU A 44 6.76 -2.01 -17.85
CA GLU A 44 5.94 -2.11 -19.07
C GLU A 44 5.02 -0.90 -19.28
N SER A 45 4.70 -0.16 -18.19
CA SER A 45 3.77 0.96 -18.24
C SER A 45 4.01 1.96 -17.10
N LYS A 46 3.30 3.09 -17.15
CA LYS A 46 3.26 4.07 -16.05
C LYS A 46 2.56 3.49 -14.82
N GLU A 47 1.54 2.69 -15.03
CA GLU A 47 0.79 1.97 -14.00
C GLU A 47 1.73 1.04 -13.22
N ALA A 48 2.57 0.28 -13.92
CA ALA A 48 3.49 -0.68 -13.31
C ALA A 48 4.52 -0.01 -12.40
N ILE A 49 5.16 1.09 -12.82
CA ILE A 49 6.10 1.81 -11.96
C ILE A 49 5.39 2.54 -10.80
N PHE A 50 4.16 3.03 -11.04
CA PHE A 50 3.39 3.66 -9.98
C PHE A 50 2.97 2.65 -8.91
N LEU A 51 2.49 1.47 -9.31
CA LEU A 51 2.15 0.38 -8.38
C LEU A 51 3.35 -0.03 -7.53
N ASP A 52 4.53 -0.20 -8.12
CA ASP A 52 5.77 -0.54 -7.41
C ASP A 52 6.14 0.54 -6.36
N ILE A 53 5.96 1.82 -6.70
CA ILE A 53 6.16 2.95 -5.77
C ILE A 53 5.09 2.98 -4.68
N TYR A 54 3.84 2.74 -5.05
CA TYR A 54 2.72 2.74 -4.11
C TYR A 54 2.89 1.65 -3.05
N ILE A 55 3.30 0.45 -3.46
CA ILE A 55 3.57 -0.68 -2.54
C ILE A 55 4.67 -0.30 -1.54
N ASP A 56 5.80 0.24 -2.00
CA ASP A 56 6.89 0.65 -1.11
C ASP A 56 6.45 1.71 -0.12
N GLU A 57 5.75 2.75 -0.59
CA GLU A 57 5.31 3.84 0.25
C GLU A 57 4.24 3.40 1.26
N ASN A 58 3.30 2.55 0.82
CA ASN A 58 2.31 1.96 1.71
C ASN A 58 2.97 1.10 2.79
N ASN A 59 3.92 0.25 2.41
CA ASN A 59 4.64 -0.59 3.37
C ASN A 59 5.43 0.26 4.38
N ARG A 60 6.12 1.31 3.93
CA ARG A 60 6.86 2.23 4.80
C ARG A 60 5.95 2.90 5.83
N VAL A 61 4.82 3.42 5.38
CA VAL A 61 3.86 4.13 6.23
C VAL A 61 3.16 3.18 7.19
N ARG A 62 2.79 1.99 6.74
CA ARG A 62 2.15 0.96 7.58
C ARG A 62 3.10 0.37 8.61
N GLN A 63 4.39 0.27 8.29
CA GLN A 63 5.39 -0.15 9.27
C GLN A 63 5.49 0.85 10.43
N ALA A 64 5.47 2.15 10.14
CA ALA A 64 5.42 3.17 11.19
C ALA A 64 4.17 3.03 12.08
N MET A 65 3.00 2.71 11.50
CA MET A 65 1.78 2.44 12.28
C MET A 65 1.95 1.24 13.22
N ILE A 66 2.61 0.16 12.76
CA ILE A 66 2.87 -1.01 13.60
C ILE A 66 3.71 -0.63 14.83
N GLU A 67 4.68 0.27 14.64
CA GLU A 67 5.60 0.70 15.71
C GLU A 67 4.98 1.71 16.67
N GLU A 68 4.04 2.54 16.21
CA GLU A 68 3.47 3.65 16.99
C GLU A 68 2.19 3.29 17.76
N LEU A 69 1.43 2.29 17.27
CA LEU A 69 0.17 1.90 17.92
C LEU A 69 0.39 1.00 19.14
N ASP A 70 -0.43 1.20 20.16
CA ASP A 70 -0.54 0.26 21.27
C ASP A 70 -1.52 -0.87 20.92
N TRP A 71 -0.96 -2.04 20.63
CA TRP A 71 -1.70 -3.22 20.19
C TRP A 71 -2.39 -3.99 21.31
N GLU A 72 -2.23 -3.57 22.58
CA GLU A 72 -2.79 -4.23 23.76
C GLU A 72 -4.06 -3.54 24.31
N ILE A 73 -4.44 -2.38 23.74
CA ILE A 73 -5.67 -1.67 24.15
C ILE A 73 -6.93 -2.48 23.75
N ASP A 74 -8.09 -2.06 24.23
CA ASP A 74 -9.37 -2.65 23.85
C ASP A 74 -9.51 -2.79 22.32
N MET A 75 -10.12 -3.89 21.85
CA MET A 75 -10.22 -4.21 20.42
C MET A 75 -11.00 -3.16 19.63
N ILE A 76 -12.07 -2.59 20.22
CA ILE A 76 -12.90 -1.59 19.54
C ILE A 76 -12.12 -0.28 19.40
N ASP A 77 -11.39 0.11 20.45
CA ASP A 77 -10.55 1.29 20.44
C ASP A 77 -9.39 1.14 19.44
N LEU A 78 -8.77 -0.03 19.40
CA LEU A 78 -7.71 -0.34 18.43
C LEU A 78 -8.21 -0.22 16.99
N ILE A 79 -9.36 -0.81 16.68
CA ILE A 79 -9.98 -0.70 15.36
C ILE A 79 -10.27 0.77 15.01
N GLY A 80 -10.81 1.53 15.96
CA GLY A 80 -11.06 2.96 15.80
C GLY A 80 -9.78 3.76 15.49
N GLN A 81 -8.69 3.49 16.21
CA GLN A 81 -7.39 4.12 15.96
C GLN A 81 -6.80 3.73 14.61
N LEU A 82 -6.88 2.46 14.22
CA LEU A 82 -6.44 1.97 12.92
C LEU A 82 -7.13 2.70 11.76
N PHE A 83 -8.46 2.85 11.83
CA PHE A 83 -9.21 3.60 10.81
C PHE A 83 -8.85 5.09 10.79
N ALA A 84 -8.76 5.73 11.94
CA ALA A 84 -8.43 7.15 12.04
C ALA A 84 -7.04 7.43 11.49
N GLN A 85 -6.04 6.65 11.88
CA GLN A 85 -4.66 6.79 11.41
C GLN A 85 -4.56 6.47 9.91
N SER A 86 -5.16 5.38 9.44
CA SER A 86 -5.16 5.02 8.02
C SER A 86 -5.72 6.14 7.16
N ARG A 87 -6.85 6.73 7.57
CA ARG A 87 -7.46 7.86 6.85
C ARG A 87 -6.53 9.08 6.81
N THR A 88 -5.90 9.42 7.92
CA THR A 88 -4.97 10.55 8.02
C THR A 88 -3.75 10.32 7.14
N LEU A 89 -3.15 9.14 7.19
CA LEU A 89 -1.96 8.78 6.42
C LEU A 89 -2.23 8.81 4.92
N VAL A 90 -3.33 8.21 4.48
CA VAL A 90 -3.72 8.23 3.06
C VAL A 90 -3.98 9.66 2.58
N SER A 91 -4.73 10.47 3.36
CA SER A 91 -5.08 11.83 2.93
C SER A 91 -3.91 12.82 2.95
N SER A 92 -2.91 12.61 3.81
CA SER A 92 -1.73 13.49 3.93
C SER A 92 -0.58 13.11 3.00
N ASN A 93 -0.55 11.88 2.49
CA ASN A 93 0.50 11.37 1.63
C ASN A 93 0.06 11.42 0.16
N LYS A 94 0.79 12.16 -0.68
CA LYS A 94 0.42 12.38 -2.09
C LYS A 94 0.43 11.13 -2.95
N ILE A 95 1.26 10.15 -2.63
CA ILE A 95 1.26 8.85 -3.33
C ILE A 95 0.04 8.03 -2.88
N LEU A 96 -0.18 7.90 -1.57
CA LEU A 96 -1.27 7.09 -1.04
C LEU A 96 -2.66 7.70 -1.32
N ALA A 97 -2.77 9.03 -1.44
CA ALA A 97 -4.01 9.71 -1.82
C ALA A 97 -4.51 9.32 -3.21
N GLU A 98 -3.64 8.84 -4.09
CA GLU A 98 -4.01 8.33 -5.43
C GLU A 98 -4.88 7.05 -5.38
N TRP A 99 -5.06 6.45 -4.21
CA TRP A 99 -6.02 5.36 -3.97
C TRP A 99 -7.44 5.69 -4.46
N TYR A 100 -7.82 6.96 -4.37
CA TYR A 100 -9.13 7.45 -4.79
C TYR A 100 -9.14 8.08 -6.20
N ASN A 101 -8.01 8.09 -6.90
CA ASN A 101 -7.91 8.64 -8.24
C ASN A 101 -8.41 7.63 -9.29
N PRO A 102 -9.54 7.91 -10.00
CA PRO A 102 -10.08 6.98 -10.99
C PRO A 102 -9.11 6.57 -12.10
N ALA A 103 -8.05 7.36 -12.32
CA ALA A 103 -7.05 7.07 -13.36
C ALA A 103 -6.12 5.90 -13.02
N ILE A 104 -6.07 5.47 -11.74
CA ILE A 104 -5.18 4.39 -11.26
C ILE A 104 -5.84 3.51 -10.20
N ALA A 105 -7.00 3.89 -9.67
CA ALA A 105 -7.66 3.20 -8.58
C ALA A 105 -7.94 1.73 -8.89
N ASP A 106 -8.41 1.41 -10.09
CA ASP A 106 -8.73 0.03 -10.48
C ASP A 106 -7.50 -0.89 -10.41
N GLU A 107 -6.33 -0.40 -10.82
CA GLU A 107 -5.06 -1.14 -10.73
C GLU A 107 -4.65 -1.39 -9.28
N LEU A 108 -4.71 -0.34 -8.44
CA LEU A 108 -4.37 -0.43 -7.03
C LEU A 108 -5.32 -1.37 -6.29
N HIS A 109 -6.63 -1.22 -6.49
CA HIS A 109 -7.64 -2.04 -5.83
C HIS A 109 -7.53 -3.50 -6.28
N SER A 110 -7.30 -3.75 -7.57
CA SER A 110 -7.09 -5.10 -8.12
C SER A 110 -5.89 -5.79 -7.46
N TYR A 111 -4.77 -5.10 -7.34
CA TYR A 111 -3.58 -5.65 -6.69
C TYR A 111 -3.84 -5.98 -5.21
N TYR A 112 -4.33 -5.00 -4.43
CA TYR A 112 -4.50 -5.20 -2.99
C TYR A 112 -5.62 -6.18 -2.62
N SER A 113 -6.62 -6.38 -3.48
CA SER A 113 -7.66 -7.41 -3.29
C SER A 113 -7.23 -8.80 -3.77
N SER A 114 -6.18 -8.92 -4.56
CA SER A 114 -5.66 -10.20 -5.02
C SER A 114 -5.01 -11.02 -3.90
N GLU A 115 -5.01 -12.34 -4.05
CA GLU A 115 -4.30 -13.22 -3.11
C GLU A 115 -2.78 -12.93 -3.09
N GLU A 116 -2.20 -12.62 -4.24
CA GLU A 116 -0.79 -12.22 -4.34
C GLU A 116 -0.51 -10.95 -3.53
N GLY A 117 -1.32 -9.91 -3.70
CA GLY A 117 -1.18 -8.65 -2.99
C GLY A 117 -1.37 -8.80 -1.47
N LYS A 118 -2.34 -9.61 -1.03
CA LYS A 118 -2.55 -9.90 0.39
C LYS A 118 -1.37 -10.65 1.02
N VAL A 119 -0.86 -11.68 0.34
CA VAL A 119 0.31 -12.45 0.80
C VAL A 119 1.57 -11.59 0.83
N ALA A 120 1.76 -10.71 -0.15
CA ALA A 120 2.91 -9.82 -0.24
C ALA A 120 2.83 -8.59 0.69
N ASN A 121 1.68 -8.35 1.35
CA ASN A 121 1.46 -7.18 2.19
C ASN A 121 1.81 -7.46 3.67
N PRO A 122 2.96 -6.95 4.19
CA PRO A 122 3.38 -7.21 5.57
C PRO A 122 2.39 -6.71 6.61
N PHE A 123 1.71 -5.59 6.35
CA PHE A 123 0.73 -5.01 7.26
C PHE A 123 -0.53 -5.90 7.35
N HIS A 124 -1.02 -6.41 6.22
CA HIS A 124 -2.12 -7.37 6.20
C HIS A 124 -1.77 -8.62 7.01
N GLN A 125 -0.60 -9.20 6.78
CA GLN A 125 -0.12 -10.38 7.53
C GLN A 125 -0.03 -10.11 9.03
N PHE A 126 0.48 -8.94 9.40
CA PHE A 126 0.57 -8.53 10.79
C PHE A 126 -0.82 -8.40 11.44
N LEU A 127 -1.78 -7.75 10.79
CA LEU A 127 -3.15 -7.58 11.31
C LEU A 127 -3.84 -8.94 11.49
N VAL A 128 -3.81 -9.80 10.46
CA VAL A 128 -4.41 -11.14 10.54
C VAL A 128 -3.85 -11.92 11.72
N LYS A 129 -2.52 -11.93 11.88
CA LYS A 129 -1.86 -12.61 13.00
C LYS A 129 -2.25 -12.02 14.35
N THR A 130 -2.21 -10.70 14.50
CA THR A 130 -2.50 -10.01 15.76
C THR A 130 -3.94 -10.22 16.20
N PHE A 131 -4.90 -10.02 15.28
CA PHE A 131 -6.31 -10.23 15.61
C PHE A 131 -6.64 -11.69 15.86
N THR A 132 -6.07 -12.64 15.11
CA THR A 132 -6.23 -14.06 15.37
C THR A 132 -5.77 -14.41 16.78
N ASN A 133 -4.57 -13.99 17.17
CA ASN A 133 -4.02 -14.29 18.49
C ASN A 133 -4.90 -13.70 19.63
N ARG A 134 -5.37 -12.48 19.48
CA ARG A 134 -6.24 -11.82 20.47
C ARG A 134 -7.58 -12.53 20.59
N MET A 135 -8.25 -12.84 19.48
CA MET A 135 -9.52 -13.57 19.50
C MET A 135 -9.37 -14.97 20.12
N GLN A 136 -8.25 -15.66 19.86
CA GLN A 136 -7.94 -16.94 20.51
C GLN A 136 -7.78 -16.78 22.02
N ALA A 137 -7.08 -15.75 22.48
CA ALA A 137 -6.91 -15.46 23.90
C ALA A 137 -8.24 -15.13 24.60
N GLU A 138 -9.19 -14.51 23.90
CA GLU A 138 -10.56 -14.23 24.36
C GLU A 138 -11.49 -15.45 24.28
N GLY A 139 -11.01 -16.59 23.80
CA GLY A 139 -11.75 -17.86 23.77
C GLY A 139 -12.67 -18.06 22.55
N TYR A 140 -12.48 -17.26 21.48
CA TYR A 140 -13.19 -17.50 20.22
C TYR A 140 -12.77 -18.83 19.59
N SER A 141 -13.74 -19.57 19.05
CA SER A 141 -13.44 -20.79 18.32
C SER A 141 -12.72 -20.52 17.00
N PRO A 142 -11.89 -21.45 16.49
CA PRO A 142 -11.21 -21.29 15.20
C PRO A 142 -12.17 -20.99 14.04
N GLU A 143 -13.35 -21.63 14.03
CA GLU A 143 -14.41 -21.38 13.04
C GLU A 143 -14.91 -19.94 13.09
N LYS A 144 -15.20 -19.43 14.28
CA LYS A 144 -15.66 -18.06 14.48
C LYS A 144 -14.61 -17.02 14.06
N ILE A 145 -13.34 -17.29 14.35
CA ILE A 145 -12.21 -16.44 13.92
C ILE A 145 -12.15 -16.40 12.40
N GLN A 146 -12.27 -17.54 11.74
CA GLN A 146 -12.25 -17.62 10.29
C GLN A 146 -13.40 -16.82 9.65
N ASP A 147 -14.61 -16.91 10.19
CA ASP A 147 -15.76 -16.12 9.74
C ASP A 147 -15.49 -14.61 9.83
N ILE A 148 -14.94 -14.16 10.97
CA ILE A 148 -14.60 -12.74 11.18
C ILE A 148 -13.53 -12.28 10.20
N LEU A 149 -12.49 -13.08 9.97
CA LEU A 149 -11.43 -12.74 9.00
C LEU A 149 -11.93 -12.74 7.55
N GLN A 150 -12.90 -13.59 7.20
CA GLN A 150 -13.54 -13.52 5.89
C GLN A 150 -14.28 -12.19 5.69
N VAL A 151 -15.01 -11.72 6.69
CA VAL A 151 -15.67 -10.40 6.64
C VAL A 151 -14.62 -9.29 6.50
N TYR A 152 -13.54 -9.34 7.29
CA TYR A 152 -12.44 -8.39 7.16
C TYR A 152 -11.87 -8.33 5.72
N ASN A 153 -11.67 -9.47 5.08
CA ASN A 153 -11.15 -9.56 3.71
C ASN A 153 -12.09 -9.00 2.64
N LEU A 154 -13.37 -8.78 2.95
CA LEU A 154 -14.31 -8.11 2.04
C LEU A 154 -14.17 -6.59 2.04
N PHE A 155 -13.54 -6.02 3.08
CA PHE A 155 -13.37 -4.58 3.25
C PHE A 155 -11.91 -4.12 3.00
N TYR A 156 -11.03 -5.04 2.70
CA TYR A 156 -9.62 -4.78 2.41
C TYR A 156 -9.39 -4.94 0.91
#